data_ff21d41250da9d0af4b45a5b58a7e633
#
_entry.id   ff21d41250da9d0af4b45a5b58a7e633
#
_cell.length_a   1.000
_cell.length_b   1.000
_cell.length_c   1.000
_cell.angle_alpha   90.00
_cell.angle_beta   90.00
_cell.angle_gamma   90.00
#
_symmetry.space_group_name_H-M   'P 1'
#
loop_
_entity.id
_entity.type
_entity.pdbx_description
1 polymer ?
#
loop_
_entity_poly.entity_id
_entity_poly.type
_entity_poly.pdbx_seq_one_letter_code
_entity_poly.pdbx_strand_id
1 'polypeptide(L)'
;MFALRLLSEGGEGPDSTLLWMLIVALAFFFLMVIVGWWVSRNKQPEAESQHEAHGHESHAADDLTKLEGIGPKVAKVLGGAGISTFEKLAHADVSSVQKILNDAGMQMMNPEGWIEQAKLAAKGEWAVLEKLQSELKGGRKVA
;
A
#
# COMPACT_ATOMS: atom_id res chain seq x y z
N MET A 1 -75.18 -17.50 -5.07
CA MET A 1 -74.41 -16.71 -4.07
C MET A 1 -73.16 -17.47 -3.61
N PHE A 2 -72.33 -17.99 -4.52
CA PHE A 2 -71.07 -18.70 -4.15
C PHE A 2 -69.86 -18.21 -4.85
N ALA A 3 -69.92 -17.00 -5.47
CA ALA A 3 -68.82 -16.49 -6.28
C ALA A 3 -68.04 -15.34 -5.66
N LEU A 4 -68.23 -15.02 -4.40
CA LEU A 4 -67.58 -13.84 -3.75
C LEU A 4 -66.67 -14.19 -2.57
N ARG A 5 -66.22 -15.46 -2.46
CA ARG A 5 -65.40 -15.90 -1.35
C ARG A 5 -63.99 -16.37 -1.74
N LEU A 6 -63.60 -16.16 -2.99
CA LEU A 6 -62.29 -16.57 -3.54
C LEU A 6 -61.32 -15.42 -3.81
N LEU A 7 -61.59 -14.20 -3.33
CA LEU A 7 -60.72 -13.02 -3.52
C LEU A 7 -60.15 -12.47 -2.21
N SER A 8 -60.19 -13.26 -1.14
CA SER A 8 -59.62 -12.84 0.16
C SER A 8 -58.52 -13.77 0.66
N GLU A 9 -57.94 -14.61 -0.20
CA GLU A 9 -56.78 -15.41 0.14
C GLU A 9 -55.65 -15.09 -0.83
N GLY A 10 -54.75 -14.29 -0.42
CA GLY A 10 -53.55 -14.04 -1.23
C GLY A 10 -52.89 -12.72 -0.95
N GLY A 11 -52.37 -12.57 0.20
CA GLY A 11 -51.56 -11.38 0.51
C GLY A 11 -50.59 -11.65 1.66
N GLU A 12 -50.08 -12.87 1.75
CA GLU A 12 -48.87 -13.07 2.53
C GLU A 12 -47.74 -12.52 1.67
N GLY A 13 -47.45 -11.23 1.86
CA GLY A 13 -46.18 -10.65 1.44
C GLY A 13 -45.04 -11.46 2.04
N PRO A 14 -43.86 -11.51 1.40
CA PRO A 14 -42.71 -12.27 1.91
C PRO A 14 -42.53 -11.92 3.38
N ASP A 15 -42.63 -12.93 4.23
CA ASP A 15 -42.55 -12.79 5.67
C ASP A 15 -41.46 -11.83 6.03
N SER A 16 -41.82 -10.73 6.70
CA SER A 16 -40.85 -9.68 7.07
C SER A 16 -39.66 -10.24 7.85
N THR A 17 -39.86 -11.39 8.49
CA THR A 17 -38.83 -12.18 9.16
C THR A 17 -37.80 -12.77 8.17
N LEU A 18 -38.25 -13.30 7.01
CA LEU A 18 -37.34 -13.80 5.96
C LEU A 18 -36.54 -12.68 5.32
N LEU A 19 -37.19 -11.54 5.03
CA LEU A 19 -36.49 -10.33 4.53
C LEU A 19 -35.45 -9.82 5.53
N TRP A 20 -35.80 -9.79 6.80
CA TRP A 20 -34.86 -9.37 7.87
C TRP A 20 -33.69 -10.37 8.00
N MET A 21 -33.91 -11.65 7.91
CA MET A 21 -32.87 -12.68 7.94
C MET A 21 -31.93 -12.55 6.73
N LEU A 22 -32.47 -12.26 5.52
CA LEU A 22 -31.68 -12.03 4.33
C LEU A 22 -30.81 -10.77 4.46
N ILE A 23 -31.36 -9.69 5.00
CA ILE A 23 -30.60 -8.43 5.21
C ILE A 23 -29.48 -8.65 6.22
N VAL A 24 -29.76 -9.35 7.33
CA VAL A 24 -28.74 -9.66 8.36
C VAL A 24 -27.67 -10.59 7.80
N ALA A 25 -28.02 -11.61 7.03
CA ALA A 25 -27.08 -12.51 6.39
C ALA A 25 -26.18 -11.76 5.38
N LEU A 26 -26.76 -10.85 4.59
CA LEU A 26 -26.05 -10.05 3.61
C LEU A 26 -25.10 -9.04 4.29
N ALA A 27 -25.55 -8.39 5.37
CA ALA A 27 -24.72 -7.50 6.17
C ALA A 27 -23.54 -8.24 6.81
N PHE A 28 -23.79 -9.44 7.34
CA PHE A 28 -22.73 -10.29 7.92
C PHE A 28 -21.73 -10.75 6.86
N PHE A 29 -22.21 -11.11 5.66
CA PHE A 29 -21.34 -11.45 4.53
C PHE A 29 -20.44 -10.27 4.11
N PHE A 30 -21.00 -9.07 3.98
CA PHE A 30 -20.24 -7.87 3.67
C PHE A 30 -19.23 -7.52 4.77
N LEU A 31 -19.61 -7.67 6.02
CA LEU A 31 -18.70 -7.45 7.16
C LEU A 31 -17.53 -8.45 7.12
N MET A 32 -17.80 -9.72 6.81
CA MET A 32 -16.78 -10.76 6.69
C MET A 32 -15.81 -10.49 5.52
N VAL A 33 -16.34 -9.99 4.40
CA VAL A 33 -15.52 -9.59 3.23
C VAL A 33 -14.64 -8.38 3.57
N ILE A 34 -15.20 -7.38 4.26
CA ILE A 34 -14.44 -6.18 4.67
C ILE A 34 -13.35 -6.56 5.68
N VAL A 35 -13.67 -7.40 6.67
CA VAL A 35 -12.70 -7.89 7.65
C VAL A 35 -11.63 -8.75 6.98
N GLY A 36 -12.03 -9.64 6.07
CA GLY A 36 -11.11 -10.47 5.28
C GLY A 36 -10.16 -9.61 4.42
N TRP A 37 -10.69 -8.58 3.78
CA TRP A 37 -9.89 -7.63 3.01
C TRP A 37 -8.95 -6.79 3.90
N TRP A 38 -9.43 -6.38 5.07
CA TRP A 38 -8.63 -5.62 6.05
C TRP A 38 -7.52 -6.48 6.68
N VAL A 39 -7.83 -7.73 7.04
CA VAL A 39 -6.84 -8.71 7.56
C VAL A 39 -5.85 -9.12 6.47
N SER A 40 -6.30 -9.28 5.21
CA SER A 40 -5.43 -9.59 4.07
C SER A 40 -4.46 -8.44 3.75
N ARG A 41 -4.87 -7.19 3.97
CA ARG A 41 -3.99 -6.02 3.85
C ARG A 41 -2.94 -5.93 4.96
N ASN A 42 -3.18 -6.58 6.09
CA ASN A 42 -2.32 -6.46 7.27
C ASN A 42 -1.43 -7.69 7.52
N LYS A 43 -1.52 -8.70 6.64
CA LYS A 43 -0.55 -9.81 6.62
C LYS A 43 0.61 -9.43 5.72
N GLN A 44 1.64 -8.82 6.31
CA GLN A 44 2.99 -8.94 5.79
C GLN A 44 3.41 -10.40 5.94
N PRO A 45 3.81 -11.08 4.87
CA PRO A 45 4.62 -12.28 5.04
C PRO A 45 6.02 -11.83 5.50
N GLU A 46 6.39 -12.21 6.70
CA GLU A 46 7.79 -12.38 7.05
C GLU A 46 8.32 -13.44 6.09
N ALA A 47 9.10 -13.03 5.12
CA ALA A 47 9.88 -13.92 4.30
C ALA A 47 11.34 -13.69 4.67
N GLU A 48 11.88 -14.70 5.32
CA GLU A 48 13.30 -14.95 5.47
C GLU A 48 14.06 -14.74 4.15
N SER A 49 15.21 -14.08 4.31
CA SER A 49 16.36 -14.08 3.46
C SER A 49 16.54 -15.37 2.66
N GLN A 50 16.52 -15.27 1.34
CA GLN A 50 17.46 -16.04 0.49
C GLN A 50 17.68 -15.32 -0.85
N HIS A 51 18.96 -15.11 -1.12
CA HIS A 51 19.60 -14.76 -2.37
C HIS A 51 19.13 -15.66 -3.52
N GLU A 52 18.82 -15.08 -4.70
CA GLU A 52 19.60 -15.31 -5.92
C GLU A 52 18.97 -14.61 -7.14
N ALA A 53 19.84 -14.31 -8.07
CA ALA A 53 19.74 -13.39 -9.18
C ALA A 53 18.87 -13.86 -10.36
N HIS A 54 18.48 -12.87 -11.15
CA HIS A 54 18.15 -12.82 -12.58
C HIS A 54 16.70 -13.05 -13.04
N GLY A 55 16.16 -12.00 -13.61
CA GLY A 55 15.39 -12.06 -14.85
C GLY A 55 13.88 -11.86 -14.75
N HIS A 56 13.45 -10.71 -15.21
CA HIS A 56 12.14 -10.37 -15.77
C HIS A 56 10.89 -10.29 -14.87
N GLU A 57 10.48 -9.01 -14.68
CA GLU A 57 9.10 -8.53 -14.65
C GLU A 57 8.10 -9.25 -13.73
N SER A 58 8.32 -9.13 -12.47
CA SER A 58 7.29 -8.76 -11.51
C SER A 58 7.96 -7.73 -10.61
N HIS A 59 7.37 -6.53 -10.50
CA HIS A 59 7.94 -5.45 -9.67
C HIS A 59 7.94 -5.86 -8.20
N ALA A 60 8.85 -6.75 -7.83
CA ALA A 60 9.19 -7.00 -6.43
C ALA A 60 9.60 -5.65 -5.83
N ALA A 61 9.10 -5.34 -4.64
CA ALA A 61 9.47 -4.12 -3.95
C ALA A 61 10.97 -4.12 -3.67
N ASP A 62 11.65 -3.03 -4.01
CA ASP A 62 13.05 -2.85 -3.67
C ASP A 62 13.20 -2.46 -2.18
N ASP A 63 14.34 -2.81 -1.61
CA ASP A 63 14.67 -2.37 -0.26
C ASP A 63 15.16 -0.91 -0.27
N LEU A 64 14.22 0.02 -0.13
CA LEU A 64 14.52 1.45 -0.09
C LEU A 64 15.39 1.86 1.10
N THR A 65 15.56 1.02 2.11
CA THR A 65 16.42 1.31 3.27
C THR A 65 17.91 1.30 2.92
N LYS A 66 18.28 0.83 1.73
CA LYS A 66 19.63 0.93 1.18
C LYS A 66 20.02 2.37 0.83
N LEU A 67 19.05 3.27 0.73
CA LEU A 67 19.31 4.68 0.47
C LEU A 67 19.55 5.41 1.79
N GLU A 68 20.63 6.20 1.83
CA GLU A 68 21.01 6.97 3.03
C GLU A 68 19.90 7.96 3.40
N GLY A 69 19.43 7.87 4.64
CA GLY A 69 18.36 8.70 5.19
C GLY A 69 16.96 8.08 5.10
N ILE A 70 16.81 6.94 4.42
CA ILE A 70 15.56 6.20 4.39
C ILE A 70 15.59 5.07 5.42
N GLY A 71 14.93 5.28 6.55
CA GLY A 71 14.72 4.23 7.55
C GLY A 71 13.48 3.38 7.25
N PRO A 72 13.27 2.28 8.01
CA PRO A 72 12.13 1.36 7.81
C PRO A 72 10.78 2.06 7.85
N LYS A 73 10.64 3.08 8.69
CA LYS A 73 9.40 3.87 8.81
C LYS A 73 9.12 4.67 7.54
N VAL A 74 10.14 5.32 6.98
CA VAL A 74 10.05 6.09 5.73
C VAL A 74 9.77 5.15 4.55
N ALA A 75 10.50 4.04 4.44
CA ALA A 75 10.28 3.03 3.40
C ALA A 75 8.84 2.49 3.42
N LYS A 76 8.28 2.24 4.60
CA LYS A 76 6.88 1.81 4.76
C LYS A 76 5.89 2.88 4.30
N VAL A 77 6.12 4.14 4.62
CA VAL A 77 5.27 5.27 4.19
C VAL A 77 5.31 5.43 2.67
N LEU A 78 6.50 5.41 2.07
CA LEU A 78 6.67 5.50 0.62
C LEU A 78 6.02 4.30 -0.09
N GLY A 79 6.24 3.09 0.40
CA GLY A 79 5.60 1.87 -0.11
C GLY A 79 4.07 1.92 -0.03
N GLY A 80 3.52 2.44 1.05
CA GLY A 80 2.08 2.67 1.22
C GLY A 80 1.50 3.69 0.23
N ALA A 81 2.32 4.64 -0.21
CA ALA A 81 1.97 5.61 -1.25
C ALA A 81 2.24 5.10 -2.69
N GLY A 82 2.66 3.84 -2.85
CA GLY A 82 2.92 3.22 -4.15
C GLY A 82 4.36 3.35 -4.65
N ILE A 83 5.25 4.03 -3.90
CA ILE A 83 6.67 4.18 -4.20
C ILE A 83 7.44 3.04 -3.52
N SER A 84 7.46 1.87 -4.17
CA SER A 84 8.04 0.64 -3.61
C SER A 84 9.32 0.18 -4.31
N THR A 85 9.80 0.90 -5.32
CA THR A 85 11.02 0.55 -6.07
C THR A 85 11.93 1.76 -6.22
N PHE A 86 13.23 1.53 -6.43
CA PHE A 86 14.19 2.59 -6.72
C PHE A 86 13.78 3.38 -7.96
N GLU A 87 13.29 2.69 -8.99
CA GLU A 87 12.84 3.33 -10.23
C GLU A 87 11.67 4.29 -9.99
N LYS A 88 10.65 3.86 -9.23
CA LYS A 88 9.51 4.71 -8.89
C LYS A 88 9.94 5.95 -8.08
N LEU A 89 10.86 5.77 -7.14
CA LEU A 89 11.39 6.88 -6.36
C LEU A 89 12.25 7.81 -7.22
N ALA A 90 13.05 7.27 -8.14
CA ALA A 90 13.89 8.03 -9.07
C ALA A 90 13.09 8.94 -10.00
N HIS A 91 11.88 8.52 -10.37
CA HIS A 91 10.95 9.28 -11.23
C HIS A 91 9.93 10.11 -10.44
N ALA A 92 9.92 10.00 -9.11
CA ALA A 92 9.01 10.77 -8.28
C ALA A 92 9.42 12.25 -8.24
N ASP A 93 8.42 13.12 -8.17
CA ASP A 93 8.63 14.53 -7.96
C ASP A 93 8.89 14.82 -6.48
N VAL A 94 9.88 15.69 -6.20
CA VAL A 94 10.31 16.06 -4.83
C VAL A 94 9.14 16.56 -4.01
N SER A 95 8.29 17.43 -4.59
CA SER A 95 7.15 18.01 -3.90
C SER A 95 6.07 16.97 -3.57
N SER A 96 5.88 15.99 -4.45
CA SER A 96 4.96 14.88 -4.24
C SER A 96 5.43 13.98 -3.10
N VAL A 97 6.72 13.63 -3.09
CA VAL A 97 7.31 12.85 -1.99
C VAL A 97 7.27 13.62 -0.68
N GLN A 98 7.58 14.93 -0.70
CA GLN A 98 7.48 15.78 0.48
C GLN A 98 6.06 15.83 1.05
N LYS A 99 5.06 15.91 0.19
CA LYS A 99 3.65 15.87 0.61
C LYS A 99 3.31 14.56 1.31
N ILE A 100 3.72 13.42 0.75
CA ILE A 100 3.53 12.09 1.37
C ILE A 100 4.16 12.05 2.77
N LEU A 101 5.36 12.60 2.91
CA LEU A 101 6.06 12.67 4.19
C LEU A 101 5.36 13.60 5.18
N ASN A 102 4.88 14.76 4.72
CA ASN A 102 4.13 15.71 5.54
C ASN A 102 2.83 15.08 6.08
N ASP A 103 2.09 14.38 5.22
CA ASP A 103 0.84 13.69 5.59
C ASP A 103 1.11 12.56 6.60
N ALA A 104 2.32 12.00 6.60
CA ALA A 104 2.78 11.01 7.59
C ALA A 104 3.44 11.61 8.84
N GLY A 105 3.41 12.95 9.00
CA GLY A 105 4.02 13.64 10.15
C GLY A 105 5.55 13.70 10.12
N MET A 106 6.16 13.59 8.94
CA MET A 106 7.61 13.56 8.74
C MET A 106 8.12 14.82 8.00
N GLN A 107 7.63 16.01 8.38
CA GLN A 107 7.93 17.27 7.69
C GLN A 107 9.42 17.64 7.68
N MET A 108 10.20 17.13 8.64
CA MET A 108 11.62 17.43 8.78
C MET A 108 12.52 16.66 7.79
N MET A 109 11.95 15.72 7.04
CA MET A 109 12.67 14.92 6.06
C MET A 109 12.79 15.67 4.73
N ASN A 110 13.95 15.51 4.06
CA ASN A 110 14.19 16.09 2.73
C ASN A 110 14.38 14.95 1.71
N PRO A 111 13.43 14.77 0.78
CA PRO A 111 13.48 13.67 -0.18
C PRO A 111 14.42 13.92 -1.38
N GLU A 112 14.96 15.12 -1.56
CA GLU A 112 15.78 15.46 -2.73
C GLU A 112 16.98 14.53 -2.87
N GLY A 113 17.74 14.32 -1.80
CA GLY A 113 18.90 13.42 -1.80
C GLY A 113 18.53 11.95 -2.01
N TRP A 114 17.31 11.55 -1.63
CA TRP A 114 16.85 10.18 -1.87
C TRP A 114 16.53 9.92 -3.33
N ILE A 115 15.95 10.89 -4.03
CA ILE A 115 15.65 10.78 -5.46
C ILE A 115 16.96 10.70 -6.27
N GLU A 116 18.00 11.47 -5.89
CA GLU A 116 19.32 11.38 -6.52
C GLU A 116 19.95 10.00 -6.32
N GLN A 117 19.91 9.48 -5.08
CA GLN A 117 20.37 8.14 -4.76
C GLN A 117 19.57 7.05 -5.49
N ALA A 118 18.25 7.18 -5.54
CA ALA A 118 17.37 6.23 -6.22
C ALA A 118 17.66 6.13 -7.72
N LYS A 119 18.05 7.22 -8.37
CA LYS A 119 18.47 7.23 -9.79
C LYS A 119 19.71 6.37 -10.02
N LEU A 120 20.67 6.40 -9.10
CA LEU A 120 21.87 5.58 -9.17
C LEU A 120 21.55 4.11 -8.88
N ALA A 121 20.74 3.85 -7.85
CA ALA A 121 20.32 2.50 -7.50
C ALA A 121 19.52 1.82 -8.61
N ALA A 122 18.58 2.55 -9.25
CA ALA A 122 17.78 2.05 -10.37
C ALA A 122 18.65 1.69 -11.61
N LYS A 123 19.78 2.34 -11.78
CA LYS A 123 20.76 2.01 -12.85
C LYS A 123 21.75 0.91 -12.44
N GLY A 124 21.73 0.48 -11.20
CA GLY A 124 22.72 -0.47 -10.67
C GLY A 124 24.11 0.13 -10.45
N GLU A 125 24.23 1.46 -10.39
CA GLU A 125 25.47 2.18 -10.19
C GLU A 125 25.87 2.23 -8.69
N TRP A 126 25.99 1.05 -8.08
CA TRP A 126 26.20 0.92 -6.62
C TRP A 126 27.48 1.58 -6.12
N ALA A 127 28.59 1.50 -6.87
CA ALA A 127 29.86 2.13 -6.49
C ALA A 127 29.77 3.66 -6.45
N VAL A 128 29.02 4.26 -7.39
CA VAL A 128 28.78 5.70 -7.43
C VAL A 128 27.82 6.10 -6.31
N LEU A 129 26.83 5.28 -6.04
CA LEU A 129 25.88 5.47 -4.93
C LEU A 129 26.61 5.47 -3.59
N GLU A 130 27.48 4.49 -3.34
CA GLU A 130 28.24 4.38 -2.10
C GLU A 130 29.14 5.62 -1.88
N LYS A 131 29.80 6.10 -2.95
CA LYS A 131 30.58 7.33 -2.91
C LYS A 131 29.68 8.53 -2.55
N LEU A 132 28.53 8.67 -3.21
CA LEU A 132 27.57 9.73 -2.90
C LEU A 132 27.10 9.64 -1.44
N GLN A 133 26.78 8.44 -0.95
CA GLN A 133 26.34 8.23 0.44
C GLN A 133 27.42 8.62 1.45
N SER A 134 28.69 8.42 1.14
CA SER A 134 29.79 8.86 2.01
C SER A 134 29.86 10.39 2.19
N GLU A 135 29.30 11.14 1.25
CA GLU A 135 29.22 12.61 1.26
C GLU A 135 27.90 13.12 1.87
N LEU A 136 26.96 12.20 2.15
CA LEU A 136 25.66 12.53 2.72
C LEU A 136 25.62 12.26 4.22
N LYS A 137 24.75 12.98 4.91
CA LYS A 137 24.38 12.68 6.30
C LYS A 137 22.87 12.74 6.43
N GLY A 138 22.24 11.57 6.65
CA GLY A 138 20.79 11.47 6.68
C GLY A 138 20.11 11.89 5.38
N GLY A 139 20.72 11.58 4.23
CA GLY A 139 20.22 11.92 2.90
C GLY A 139 20.48 13.37 2.45
N ARG A 140 21.25 14.15 3.21
CA ARG A 140 21.60 15.55 2.89
C ARG A 140 23.08 15.72 2.64
N LYS A 141 23.46 16.52 1.65
CA LYS A 141 24.87 16.91 1.45
C LYS A 141 25.36 17.69 2.66
N VAL A 142 26.47 17.26 3.23
CA VAL A 142 27.14 17.99 4.31
C VAL A 142 27.95 19.11 3.65
N ALA A 143 27.58 20.34 3.97
CA ALA A 143 28.31 21.51 3.52
C ALA A 143 29.64 21.64 4.26
#